data_5ced102a53248e488f3130a8256f41bd
#
_entry.id   5ced102a53248e488f3130a8256f41bd
#
_cell.length_a   1.000
_cell.length_b   1.000
_cell.length_c   1.000
_cell.angle_alpha   90.00
_cell.angle_beta   90.00
_cell.angle_gamma   90.00
#
_symmetry.space_group_name_H-M   'P 1'
#
loop_
_entity.id
_entity.type
_entity.pdbx_description
1 polymer ?
#
loop_
_entity_poly.entity_id
_entity_poly.type
_entity_poly.pdbx_seq_one_letter_code
_entity_poly.pdbx_strand_id
1 'polypeptide(L)'
;MKRGNTQGGLYFLVHFLVEVTSFYVLTCYTQSPYIWVLALLYDFAAFVPQGLFGWLRDRGLYVNFALWGTLITSAAVACLMLGGNVFLTVTVLSLGNCLVHIRGAEVTLRSSAGRMSPSAVFVAGGSFGVVTGKLLSAHGVAAPWVLGLSLLSLVPIMLAERLNMRGGEENLRLYNYANPRIRTSVVVVLAVVVVAVRAFMAYGIPTSWNKTELQTVALYVFMGVGKAMGGVLIDCIGIRLTALISTIGALPFLLFGDTVMALSLIGIAFFSMTMAVSLALLVSRMQSLPGVAFGLTTIGLFLGTLPVFFFRVHSVLVNCVMISILTVLCVVILSIICAKRVKRTDKE
;
A
#
# COMPACT_ATOMS: atom_id res chain seq x y z
N MET A 1 -12.39 -19.36 -4.09
CA MET A 1 -10.99 -19.13 -4.54
C MET A 1 -10.89 -18.32 -5.84
N LYS A 2 -11.52 -18.71 -6.96
CA LYS A 2 -11.42 -17.98 -8.24
C LYS A 2 -11.84 -16.51 -8.15
N ARG A 3 -12.95 -16.20 -7.47
CA ARG A 3 -13.50 -14.83 -7.35
C ARG A 3 -12.52 -13.86 -6.67
N GLY A 4 -11.96 -14.21 -5.51
CA GLY A 4 -11.01 -13.35 -4.81
C GLY A 4 -9.78 -13.02 -5.65
N ASN A 5 -9.23 -14.00 -6.38
CA ASN A 5 -8.09 -13.76 -7.26
C ASN A 5 -8.46 -12.82 -8.42
N THR A 6 -9.66 -12.99 -9.02
CA THR A 6 -10.14 -12.11 -10.08
C THR A 6 -10.33 -10.69 -9.56
N GLN A 7 -10.93 -10.52 -8.38
CA GLN A 7 -11.07 -9.20 -7.75
C GLN A 7 -9.71 -8.57 -7.44
N GLY A 8 -8.75 -9.35 -6.91
CA GLY A 8 -7.38 -8.90 -6.69
C GLY A 8 -6.71 -8.40 -7.96
N GLY A 9 -6.86 -9.12 -9.08
CA GLY A 9 -6.32 -8.73 -10.38
C GLY A 9 -6.99 -7.48 -10.97
N LEU A 10 -8.33 -7.39 -10.92
CA LEU A 10 -9.04 -6.20 -11.39
C LEU A 10 -8.68 -4.95 -10.59
N TYR A 11 -8.65 -5.06 -9.26
CA TYR A 11 -8.26 -3.93 -8.42
C TYR A 11 -6.75 -3.65 -8.43
N PHE A 12 -5.90 -4.61 -8.79
CA PHE A 12 -4.51 -4.32 -9.15
C PHE A 12 -4.43 -3.32 -10.32
N LEU A 13 -5.21 -3.55 -11.39
CA LEU A 13 -5.26 -2.63 -12.53
C LEU A 13 -5.83 -1.26 -12.15
N VAL A 14 -6.88 -1.22 -11.33
CA VAL A 14 -7.46 0.03 -10.82
C VAL A 14 -6.43 0.81 -10.01
N HIS A 15 -5.74 0.15 -9.07
CA HIS A 15 -4.72 0.76 -8.24
C HIS A 15 -3.52 1.23 -9.08
N PHE A 16 -3.09 0.40 -10.04
CA PHE A 16 -2.05 0.79 -10.98
C PHE A 16 -2.42 2.10 -11.70
N LEU A 17 -3.60 2.18 -12.30
CA LEU A 17 -4.02 3.35 -13.09
C LEU A 17 -4.23 4.61 -12.25
N VAL A 18 -4.77 4.49 -11.04
CA VAL A 18 -4.92 5.65 -10.14
C VAL A 18 -3.57 6.18 -9.69
N GLU A 19 -2.59 5.30 -9.43
CA GLU A 19 -1.24 5.74 -9.06
C GLU A 19 -0.44 6.28 -10.26
N VAL A 20 -0.64 5.74 -11.46
CA VAL A 20 -0.12 6.37 -12.71
C VAL A 20 -0.58 7.82 -12.78
N THR A 21 -1.88 8.04 -12.60
CA THR A 21 -2.47 9.38 -12.67
C THR A 21 -1.94 10.28 -11.56
N SER A 22 -1.90 9.78 -10.33
CA SER A 22 -1.46 10.56 -9.17
C SER A 22 -0.01 10.99 -9.28
N PHE A 23 0.88 10.07 -9.62
CA PHE A 23 2.31 10.38 -9.70
C PHE A 23 2.70 11.09 -10.99
N TYR A 24 1.91 10.97 -12.06
CA TYR A 24 2.05 11.86 -13.20
C TYR A 24 1.79 13.32 -12.79
N VAL A 25 0.64 13.61 -12.18
CA VAL A 25 0.27 14.98 -11.77
C VAL A 25 1.27 15.56 -10.76
N LEU A 26 1.65 14.78 -9.73
CA LEU A 26 2.65 15.22 -8.75
C LEU A 26 4.00 15.52 -9.38
N THR A 27 4.42 14.70 -10.35
CA THR A 27 5.71 14.90 -11.04
C THR A 27 5.68 16.13 -11.95
N CYS A 28 4.55 16.50 -12.53
CA CYS A 28 4.40 17.77 -13.24
C CYS A 28 4.69 19.00 -12.37
N TYR A 29 4.52 18.87 -11.06
CA TYR A 29 4.78 19.96 -10.10
C TYR A 29 6.15 19.89 -9.41
N THR A 30 7.08 19.03 -9.85
CA THR A 30 8.40 18.87 -9.19
C THR A 30 9.24 20.15 -9.18
N GLN A 31 9.02 21.04 -10.14
CA GLN A 31 9.71 22.34 -10.21
C GLN A 31 8.99 23.44 -9.38
N SER A 32 7.85 23.13 -8.76
CA SER A 32 7.15 24.08 -7.91
C SER A 32 7.95 24.38 -6.65
N PRO A 33 8.05 25.65 -6.21
CA PRO A 33 8.68 25.99 -4.93
C PRO A 33 7.93 25.38 -3.73
N TYR A 34 6.70 24.93 -3.94
CA TYR A 34 5.84 24.31 -2.92
C TYR A 34 5.86 22.78 -2.94
N ILE A 35 6.76 22.14 -3.71
CA ILE A 35 6.72 20.68 -3.94
C ILE A 35 6.67 19.85 -2.64
N TRP A 36 7.42 20.22 -1.62
CA TRP A 36 7.40 19.52 -0.35
C TRP A 36 6.07 19.66 0.39
N VAL A 37 5.41 20.84 0.32
CA VAL A 37 4.06 21.07 0.88
C VAL A 37 3.03 20.27 0.11
N LEU A 38 3.13 20.23 -1.23
CA LEU A 38 2.23 19.49 -2.10
C LEU A 38 2.35 17.98 -1.85
N ALA A 39 3.56 17.47 -1.66
CA ALA A 39 3.79 16.07 -1.30
C ALA A 39 3.18 15.74 0.07
N LEU A 40 3.38 16.59 1.07
CA LEU A 40 2.77 16.44 2.40
C LEU A 40 1.24 16.51 2.33
N LEU A 41 0.70 17.46 1.56
CA LEU A 41 -0.74 17.61 1.34
C LEU A 41 -1.33 16.36 0.67
N TYR A 42 -0.62 15.84 -0.35
CA TYR A 42 -1.01 14.60 -1.02
C TYR A 42 -1.04 13.43 -0.04
N ASP A 43 0.03 13.18 0.68
CA ASP A 43 0.12 12.06 1.62
C ASP A 43 -0.95 12.19 2.72
N PHE A 44 -1.15 13.40 3.27
CA PHE A 44 -2.19 13.64 4.26
C PHE A 44 -3.59 13.34 3.70
N ALA A 45 -3.97 13.97 2.60
CA ALA A 45 -5.32 13.89 2.06
C ALA A 45 -5.62 12.54 1.36
N ALA A 46 -4.57 11.83 0.88
CA ALA A 46 -4.73 10.49 0.34
C ALA A 46 -4.83 9.42 1.42
N PHE A 47 -4.10 9.53 2.54
CA PHE A 47 -3.98 8.45 3.50
C PHE A 47 -4.82 8.62 4.77
N VAL A 48 -4.85 9.81 5.37
CA VAL A 48 -5.52 10.01 6.66
C VAL A 48 -7.04 9.85 6.57
N PRO A 49 -7.75 10.43 5.57
CA PRO A 49 -9.19 10.30 5.47
C PRO A 49 -9.66 8.86 5.17
N GLN A 50 -8.75 7.95 4.77
CA GLN A 50 -9.11 6.54 4.54
C GLN A 50 -9.68 5.88 5.80
N GLY A 51 -9.25 6.27 6.99
CA GLY A 51 -9.84 5.79 8.24
C GLY A 51 -11.32 6.15 8.37
N LEU A 52 -11.66 7.41 8.06
CA LEU A 52 -13.04 7.91 8.08
C LEU A 52 -13.90 7.30 6.97
N PHE A 53 -13.44 7.34 5.73
CA PHE A 53 -14.19 6.76 4.60
C PHE A 53 -14.33 5.24 4.72
N GLY A 54 -13.32 4.54 5.26
CA GLY A 54 -13.40 3.14 5.59
C GLY A 54 -14.49 2.85 6.62
N TRP A 55 -14.55 3.65 7.69
CA TRP A 55 -15.60 3.54 8.70
C TRP A 55 -17.00 3.81 8.13
N LEU A 56 -17.18 4.85 7.30
CA LEU A 56 -18.44 5.13 6.63
C LEU A 56 -18.90 3.95 5.75
N ARG A 57 -17.95 3.37 5.02
CA ARG A 57 -18.19 2.19 4.17
C ARG A 57 -18.64 0.97 4.98
N ASP A 58 -17.92 0.68 6.06
CA ASP A 58 -18.21 -0.43 6.95
C ASP A 58 -19.55 -0.26 7.71
N ARG A 59 -20.03 0.99 7.84
CA ARG A 59 -21.36 1.35 8.40
C ARG A 59 -22.49 1.35 7.39
N GLY A 60 -22.24 0.94 6.13
CA GLY A 60 -23.27 0.75 5.11
C GLY A 60 -23.50 1.94 4.18
N LEU A 61 -22.54 2.86 4.07
CA LEU A 61 -22.61 3.87 3.01
C LEU A 61 -22.40 3.22 1.64
N TYR A 62 -23.46 3.06 0.87
CA TYR A 62 -23.48 2.32 -0.40
C TYR A 62 -23.04 3.14 -1.64
N VAL A 63 -22.22 4.15 -1.46
CA VAL A 63 -21.64 4.92 -2.57
C VAL A 63 -20.51 4.11 -3.21
N ASN A 64 -20.44 4.07 -4.54
CA ASN A 64 -19.33 3.43 -5.25
C ASN A 64 -18.08 4.31 -5.20
N PHE A 65 -17.27 4.13 -4.17
CA PHE A 65 -16.06 4.93 -3.95
C PHE A 65 -15.02 4.78 -5.07
N ALA A 66 -14.90 3.62 -5.73
CA ALA A 66 -13.97 3.47 -6.84
C ALA A 66 -14.41 4.31 -8.06
N LEU A 67 -15.72 4.31 -8.38
CA LEU A 67 -16.26 5.13 -9.46
C LEU A 67 -16.02 6.62 -9.19
N TRP A 68 -16.50 7.11 -8.05
CA TRP A 68 -16.37 8.52 -7.70
C TRP A 68 -14.91 8.94 -7.53
N GLY A 69 -14.08 8.08 -6.92
CA GLY A 69 -12.66 8.33 -6.78
C GLY A 69 -11.97 8.49 -8.14
N THR A 70 -12.28 7.62 -9.09
CA THR A 70 -11.77 7.74 -10.47
C THR A 70 -12.21 9.05 -11.15
N LEU A 71 -13.49 9.40 -11.05
CA LEU A 71 -13.99 10.65 -11.66
C LEU A 71 -13.34 11.88 -11.02
N ILE A 72 -13.16 11.89 -9.71
CA ILE A 72 -12.49 12.95 -8.96
C ILE A 72 -11.00 13.04 -9.36
N THR A 73 -10.32 11.89 -9.46
CA THR A 73 -8.92 11.83 -9.93
C THR A 73 -8.79 12.33 -11.37
N SER A 74 -9.73 11.98 -12.24
CA SER A 74 -9.78 12.48 -13.62
C SER A 74 -10.05 13.99 -13.69
N ALA A 75 -10.89 14.51 -12.79
CA ALA A 75 -11.12 15.95 -12.66
C ALA A 75 -9.85 16.70 -12.25
N ALA A 76 -8.99 16.10 -11.42
CA ALA A 76 -7.69 16.69 -11.08
C ALA A 76 -6.77 16.80 -12.32
N VAL A 77 -6.77 15.82 -13.22
CA VAL A 77 -6.03 15.89 -14.48
C VAL A 77 -6.60 17.01 -15.37
N ALA A 78 -7.93 17.14 -15.44
CA ALA A 78 -8.58 18.24 -16.17
C ALA A 78 -8.20 19.61 -15.56
N CYS A 79 -8.15 19.74 -14.24
CA CYS A 79 -7.65 20.94 -13.57
C CYS A 79 -6.20 21.26 -13.94
N LEU A 80 -5.32 20.25 -13.99
CA LEU A 80 -3.94 20.42 -14.47
C LEU A 80 -3.90 20.95 -15.91
N MET A 81 -4.71 20.36 -16.81
CA MET A 81 -4.76 20.77 -18.24
C MET A 81 -5.25 22.21 -18.44
N LEU A 82 -6.14 22.67 -17.56
CA LEU A 82 -6.68 24.03 -17.60
C LEU A 82 -5.81 25.07 -16.84
N GLY A 83 -4.64 24.68 -16.36
CA GLY A 83 -3.77 25.56 -15.57
C GLY A 83 -4.36 25.95 -14.22
N GLY A 84 -5.18 25.08 -13.63
CA GLY A 84 -5.83 25.32 -12.35
C GLY A 84 -4.86 25.48 -11.16
N ASN A 85 -5.40 25.94 -10.04
CA ASN A 85 -4.61 26.13 -8.82
C ASN A 85 -3.98 24.81 -8.36
N VAL A 86 -2.66 24.81 -8.13
CA VAL A 86 -1.89 23.60 -7.81
C VAL A 86 -2.34 22.92 -6.51
N PHE A 87 -2.68 23.69 -5.48
CA PHE A 87 -3.15 23.13 -4.20
C PHE A 87 -4.53 22.47 -4.36
N LEU A 88 -5.44 23.12 -5.11
CA LEU A 88 -6.74 22.54 -5.43
C LEU A 88 -6.58 21.25 -6.24
N THR A 89 -5.74 21.27 -7.29
CA THR A 89 -5.46 20.07 -8.12
C THR A 89 -4.97 18.91 -7.29
N VAL A 90 -3.97 19.13 -6.40
CA VAL A 90 -3.42 18.08 -5.56
C VAL A 90 -4.43 17.60 -4.52
N THR A 91 -5.24 18.50 -3.93
CA THR A 91 -6.29 18.11 -2.97
C THR A 91 -7.36 17.22 -3.63
N VAL A 92 -7.86 17.63 -4.80
CA VAL A 92 -8.85 16.84 -5.57
C VAL A 92 -8.27 15.48 -5.95
N LEU A 93 -7.03 15.47 -6.45
CA LEU A 93 -6.30 14.24 -6.78
C LEU A 93 -6.23 13.27 -5.60
N SER A 94 -5.82 13.77 -4.44
CA SER A 94 -5.60 12.98 -3.23
C SER A 94 -6.90 12.38 -2.70
N LEU A 95 -8.00 13.16 -2.71
CA LEU A 95 -9.31 12.67 -2.29
C LEU A 95 -9.84 11.59 -3.23
N GLY A 96 -9.65 11.75 -4.54
CA GLY A 96 -10.00 10.71 -5.51
C GLY A 96 -9.22 9.43 -5.28
N ASN A 97 -7.90 9.54 -5.09
CA ASN A 97 -7.01 8.43 -4.76
C ASN A 97 -7.45 7.71 -3.47
N CYS A 98 -7.75 8.46 -2.40
CA CYS A 98 -8.27 7.94 -1.13
C CYS A 98 -9.49 7.04 -1.32
N LEU A 99 -10.49 7.48 -2.07
CA LEU A 99 -11.73 6.74 -2.30
C LEU A 99 -11.51 5.43 -3.07
N VAL A 100 -10.67 5.46 -4.11
CA VAL A 100 -10.31 4.26 -4.89
C VAL A 100 -9.65 3.21 -4.01
N HIS A 101 -8.72 3.62 -3.15
CA HIS A 101 -8.02 2.72 -2.23
C HIS A 101 -8.96 2.02 -1.26
N ILE A 102 -9.89 2.74 -0.64
CA ILE A 102 -10.84 2.16 0.31
C ILE A 102 -11.73 1.13 -0.36
N ARG A 103 -12.24 1.41 -1.57
CA ARG A 103 -13.10 0.45 -2.27
C ARG A 103 -12.31 -0.78 -2.71
N GLY A 104 -11.10 -0.60 -3.22
CA GLY A 104 -10.23 -1.72 -3.61
C GLY A 104 -9.89 -2.64 -2.44
N ALA A 105 -9.54 -2.06 -1.30
CA ALA A 105 -9.27 -2.81 -0.08
C ALA A 105 -10.51 -3.57 0.41
N GLU A 106 -11.66 -2.91 0.52
CA GLU A 106 -12.92 -3.53 0.96
C GLU A 106 -13.26 -4.73 0.09
N VAL A 107 -13.31 -4.55 -1.25
CA VAL A 107 -13.72 -5.61 -2.17
C VAL A 107 -12.75 -6.78 -2.14
N THR A 108 -11.44 -6.52 -2.16
CA THR A 108 -10.44 -7.60 -2.15
C THR A 108 -10.39 -8.35 -0.83
N LEU A 109 -10.56 -7.67 0.31
CA LEU A 109 -10.64 -8.31 1.62
C LEU A 109 -11.92 -9.13 1.76
N ARG A 110 -13.10 -8.60 1.38
CA ARG A 110 -14.36 -9.32 1.48
C ARG A 110 -14.45 -10.55 0.56
N SER A 111 -13.85 -10.48 -0.64
CA SER A 111 -13.91 -11.56 -1.64
C SER A 111 -12.83 -12.63 -1.49
N SER A 112 -11.89 -12.48 -0.57
CA SER A 112 -10.70 -13.32 -0.46
C SER A 112 -10.89 -14.63 0.29
N ALA A 113 -12.01 -14.82 0.99
CA ALA A 113 -12.27 -15.98 1.85
C ALA A 113 -11.12 -16.22 2.88
N GLY A 114 -10.67 -15.15 3.54
CA GLY A 114 -9.66 -15.21 4.59
C GLY A 114 -8.20 -15.31 4.11
N ARG A 115 -7.95 -15.20 2.80
CA ARG A 115 -6.59 -15.18 2.24
C ARG A 115 -6.11 -13.74 2.07
N MET A 116 -4.79 -13.56 2.22
CA MET A 116 -4.16 -12.25 2.06
C MET A 116 -3.68 -11.96 0.63
N SER A 117 -3.47 -13.01 -0.19
CA SER A 117 -2.95 -12.85 -1.55
C SER A 117 -3.77 -11.90 -2.44
N PRO A 118 -5.13 -11.91 -2.47
CA PRO A 118 -5.88 -10.99 -3.32
C PRO A 118 -5.67 -9.52 -2.95
N SER A 119 -5.69 -9.19 -1.65
CA SER A 119 -5.47 -7.82 -1.17
C SER A 119 -4.02 -7.38 -1.35
N ALA A 120 -3.05 -8.27 -1.17
CA ALA A 120 -1.64 -7.98 -1.39
C ALA A 120 -1.34 -7.72 -2.87
N VAL A 121 -1.97 -8.46 -3.79
CA VAL A 121 -1.89 -8.22 -5.24
C VAL A 121 -2.49 -6.85 -5.59
N PHE A 122 -3.66 -6.51 -5.04
CA PHE A 122 -4.23 -5.16 -5.18
C PHE A 122 -3.22 -4.08 -4.76
N VAL A 123 -2.66 -4.18 -3.56
CA VAL A 123 -1.71 -3.19 -3.02
C VAL A 123 -0.43 -3.09 -3.85
N ALA A 124 0.01 -4.19 -4.47
CA ALA A 124 1.19 -4.21 -5.33
C ALA A 124 1.05 -3.29 -6.56
N GLY A 125 -0.16 -3.17 -7.11
CA GLY A 125 -0.46 -2.34 -8.28
C GLY A 125 0.04 -0.92 -8.14
N GLY A 126 -0.05 -0.34 -6.94
CA GLY A 126 0.41 1.01 -6.67
C GLY A 126 1.90 1.23 -6.93
N SER A 127 2.76 0.29 -6.57
CA SER A 127 4.21 0.46 -6.81
C SER A 127 4.55 0.57 -8.30
N PHE A 128 3.89 -0.22 -9.14
CA PHE A 128 4.06 -0.14 -10.59
C PHE A 128 3.47 1.16 -11.15
N GLY A 129 2.30 1.59 -10.64
CA GLY A 129 1.67 2.84 -11.04
C GLY A 129 2.51 4.06 -10.73
N VAL A 130 3.10 4.13 -9.54
CA VAL A 130 3.98 5.22 -9.11
C VAL A 130 5.13 5.44 -10.09
N VAL A 131 5.89 4.41 -10.42
CA VAL A 131 7.03 4.56 -11.33
C VAL A 131 6.58 4.89 -12.75
N THR A 132 5.50 4.27 -13.22
CA THR A 132 4.96 4.55 -14.55
C THR A 132 4.50 6.01 -14.67
N GLY A 133 3.76 6.53 -13.67
CA GLY A 133 3.33 7.93 -13.68
C GLY A 133 4.48 8.93 -13.68
N LYS A 134 5.53 8.65 -12.89
CA LYS A 134 6.76 9.46 -12.90
C LYS A 134 7.43 9.48 -14.28
N LEU A 135 7.56 8.31 -14.92
CA LEU A 135 8.17 8.21 -16.24
C LEU A 135 7.35 8.93 -17.32
N LEU A 136 6.02 8.74 -17.33
CA LEU A 136 5.15 9.43 -18.29
C LEU A 136 5.32 10.95 -18.20
N SER A 137 5.39 11.51 -16.99
CA SER A 137 5.62 12.94 -16.79
C SER A 137 7.04 13.34 -17.18
N ALA A 138 8.07 12.58 -16.79
CA ALA A 138 9.47 12.89 -17.11
C ALA A 138 9.74 12.88 -18.63
N HIS A 139 9.06 12.00 -19.37
CA HIS A 139 9.13 11.94 -20.83
C HIS A 139 8.15 12.86 -21.55
N GLY A 140 7.49 13.77 -20.85
CA GLY A 140 6.63 14.79 -21.44
C GLY A 140 5.37 14.25 -22.12
N VAL A 141 4.86 13.08 -21.66
CA VAL A 141 3.59 12.56 -22.20
C VAL A 141 2.47 13.55 -21.91
N ALA A 142 1.68 13.89 -22.92
CA ALA A 142 0.63 14.91 -22.79
C ALA A 142 -0.49 14.46 -21.84
N ALA A 143 -0.96 15.36 -20.98
CA ALA A 143 -1.98 15.11 -19.97
C ALA A 143 -3.30 14.49 -20.50
N PRO A 144 -3.79 14.75 -21.74
CA PRO A 144 -4.96 14.07 -22.28
C PRO A 144 -4.84 12.53 -22.35
N TRP A 145 -3.64 12.00 -22.59
CA TRP A 145 -3.42 10.55 -22.57
C TRP A 145 -3.57 9.98 -21.15
N VAL A 146 -3.07 10.73 -20.16
CA VAL A 146 -3.20 10.33 -18.75
C VAL A 146 -4.65 10.42 -18.27
N LEU A 147 -5.40 11.43 -18.74
CA LEU A 147 -6.85 11.50 -18.52
C LEU A 147 -7.56 10.27 -19.12
N GLY A 148 -7.20 9.87 -20.34
CA GLY A 148 -7.71 8.65 -20.96
C GLY A 148 -7.40 7.39 -20.14
N LEU A 149 -6.16 7.26 -19.64
CA LEU A 149 -5.75 6.15 -18.75
C LEU A 149 -6.52 6.17 -17.42
N SER A 150 -6.73 7.34 -16.82
CA SER A 150 -7.54 7.48 -15.60
C SER A 150 -8.97 6.99 -15.83
N LEU A 151 -9.62 7.44 -16.91
CA LEU A 151 -10.98 7.00 -17.26
C LEU A 151 -11.04 5.52 -17.66
N LEU A 152 -9.98 4.96 -18.23
CA LEU A 152 -9.89 3.52 -18.56
C LEU A 152 -10.03 2.65 -17.31
N SER A 153 -9.70 3.14 -16.12
CA SER A 153 -9.89 2.41 -14.86
C SER A 153 -11.36 2.10 -14.55
N LEU A 154 -12.30 2.81 -15.18
CA LEU A 154 -13.75 2.51 -15.07
C LEU A 154 -14.09 1.10 -15.58
N VAL A 155 -13.36 0.59 -16.58
CA VAL A 155 -13.61 -0.75 -17.15
C VAL A 155 -13.38 -1.85 -16.10
N PRO A 156 -12.20 -1.99 -15.48
CA PRO A 156 -12.01 -3.00 -14.44
C PRO A 156 -12.89 -2.74 -13.20
N ILE A 157 -13.24 -1.49 -12.87
CA ILE A 157 -14.19 -1.18 -11.78
C ILE A 157 -15.57 -1.76 -12.11
N MET A 158 -16.12 -1.51 -13.29
CA MET A 158 -17.44 -2.04 -13.69
C MET A 158 -17.45 -3.57 -13.72
N LEU A 159 -16.37 -4.20 -14.19
CA LEU A 159 -16.24 -5.66 -14.18
C LEU A 159 -16.20 -6.20 -12.74
N ALA A 160 -15.43 -5.56 -11.86
CA ALA A 160 -15.33 -5.94 -10.45
C ALA A 160 -16.67 -5.82 -9.73
N GLU A 161 -17.41 -4.73 -9.95
CA GLU A 161 -18.74 -4.53 -9.34
C GLU A 161 -19.77 -5.55 -9.85
N ARG A 162 -19.78 -5.88 -11.14
CA ARG A 162 -20.65 -6.95 -11.67
C ARG A 162 -20.37 -8.30 -11.02
N LEU A 163 -19.10 -8.62 -10.79
CA LEU A 163 -18.70 -9.84 -10.08
C LEU A 163 -19.10 -9.80 -8.61
N ASN A 164 -19.04 -8.61 -7.99
CA ASN A 164 -19.39 -8.41 -6.59
C ASN A 164 -20.90 -8.63 -6.34
N MET A 165 -21.76 -8.11 -7.21
CA MET A 165 -23.23 -8.28 -7.12
C MET A 165 -23.70 -9.72 -7.30
N ARG A 166 -22.93 -10.57 -7.98
CA ARG A 166 -23.26 -11.99 -8.23
C ARG A 166 -22.86 -12.93 -7.08
N GLY A 167 -22.12 -12.46 -6.08
CA GLY A 167 -21.68 -13.25 -4.94
C GLY A 167 -22.45 -12.85 -3.69
N GLY A 168 -23.02 -13.84 -2.98
CA GLY A 168 -23.63 -13.61 -1.68
C GLY A 168 -22.65 -13.08 -0.63
N GLU A 169 -23.15 -12.72 0.55
CA GLU A 169 -22.33 -12.26 1.69
C GLU A 169 -21.23 -13.28 2.00
N GLU A 170 -19.98 -12.88 1.78
CA GLU A 170 -18.84 -13.73 2.10
C GLU A 170 -18.48 -13.61 3.58
N ASN A 171 -18.21 -14.74 4.19
CA ASN A 171 -17.96 -14.87 5.61
C ASN A 171 -16.60 -14.25 5.99
N LEU A 172 -16.59 -13.01 6.48
CA LEU A 172 -15.38 -12.30 6.92
C LEU A 172 -14.68 -12.94 8.14
N ARG A 173 -15.31 -13.93 8.78
CA ARG A 173 -14.82 -14.57 10.01
C ARG A 173 -13.59 -15.49 9.81
N LEU A 174 -12.98 -15.49 8.62
CA LEU A 174 -11.92 -16.45 8.28
C LEU A 174 -10.48 -15.93 8.52
N TYR A 175 -10.30 -14.68 8.90
CA TYR A 175 -8.96 -14.13 9.15
C TYR A 175 -8.47 -14.48 10.56
N ASN A 176 -7.47 -15.36 10.68
CA ASN A 176 -6.92 -15.84 11.95
C ASN A 176 -5.39 -15.69 12.03
N TYR A 177 -4.90 -14.48 11.75
CA TYR A 177 -3.47 -14.20 11.71
C TYR A 177 -2.93 -13.59 13.01
N ALA A 178 -3.78 -12.99 13.84
CA ALA A 178 -3.38 -12.37 15.10
C ALA A 178 -3.45 -13.37 16.28
N ASN A 179 -2.50 -13.26 17.21
CA ASN A 179 -2.45 -14.08 18.41
C ASN A 179 -3.72 -13.91 19.29
N PRO A 180 -4.56 -14.95 19.46
CA PRO A 180 -5.84 -14.83 20.15
C PRO A 180 -5.72 -14.43 21.64
N ARG A 181 -4.57 -14.66 22.27
CA ARG A 181 -4.32 -14.33 23.68
C ARG A 181 -4.08 -12.83 23.91
N ILE A 182 -3.81 -12.06 22.88
CA ILE A 182 -3.53 -10.63 22.99
C ILE A 182 -4.81 -9.83 22.76
N ARG A 183 -5.05 -8.81 23.58
CA ARG A 183 -6.23 -7.90 23.43
C ARG A 183 -6.25 -7.25 22.07
N THR A 184 -7.44 -7.07 21.49
CA THR A 184 -7.63 -6.46 20.17
C THR A 184 -6.97 -5.09 20.06
N SER A 185 -7.17 -4.21 21.04
CA SER A 185 -6.57 -2.86 21.03
C SER A 185 -5.05 -2.90 20.98
N VAL A 186 -4.42 -3.81 21.71
CA VAL A 186 -2.96 -3.98 21.71
C VAL A 186 -2.46 -4.44 20.34
N VAL A 187 -3.12 -5.44 19.71
CA VAL A 187 -2.73 -5.89 18.37
C VAL A 187 -2.89 -4.75 17.35
N VAL A 188 -4.00 -4.01 17.40
CA VAL A 188 -4.26 -2.90 16.47
C VAL A 188 -3.19 -1.81 16.62
N VAL A 189 -2.94 -1.33 17.83
CA VAL A 189 -1.93 -0.29 18.08
C VAL A 189 -0.54 -0.75 17.63
N LEU A 190 -0.12 -1.95 18.02
CA LEU A 190 1.20 -2.47 17.68
C LEU A 190 1.35 -2.74 16.17
N ALA A 191 0.30 -3.18 15.48
CA ALA A 191 0.32 -3.34 14.03
C ALA A 191 0.48 -1.98 13.31
N VAL A 192 -0.23 -0.94 13.78
CA VAL A 192 -0.08 0.43 13.24
C VAL A 192 1.33 0.98 13.53
N VAL A 193 1.87 0.74 14.72
CA VAL A 193 3.26 1.11 15.05
C VAL A 193 4.26 0.43 14.11
N VAL A 194 4.09 -0.88 13.83
CA VAL A 194 4.95 -1.59 12.87
C VAL A 194 4.87 -0.93 11.48
N VAL A 195 3.66 -0.57 11.02
CA VAL A 195 3.51 0.13 9.72
C VAL A 195 4.26 1.46 9.74
N ALA A 196 4.07 2.28 10.79
CA ALA A 196 4.71 3.59 10.90
C ALA A 196 6.24 3.48 10.95
N VAL A 197 6.76 2.58 11.77
CA VAL A 197 8.21 2.31 11.86
C VAL A 197 8.76 1.87 10.51
N ARG A 198 8.08 0.97 9.80
CA ARG A 198 8.51 0.48 8.49
C ARG A 198 8.43 1.57 7.40
N ALA A 199 7.40 2.42 7.44
CA ALA A 199 7.28 3.57 6.54
C ALA A 199 8.44 4.56 6.74
N PHE A 200 8.77 4.88 7.99
CA PHE A 200 9.92 5.71 8.32
C PHE A 200 11.25 5.10 7.86
N MET A 201 11.47 3.81 8.16
CA MET A 201 12.68 3.09 7.75
C MET A 201 12.91 3.10 6.23
N ALA A 202 11.85 3.05 5.43
CA ALA A 202 11.94 2.99 3.98
C ALA A 202 12.75 4.16 3.38
N TYR A 203 12.68 5.33 4.00
CA TYR A 203 13.43 6.51 3.58
C TYR A 203 14.91 6.49 3.99
N GLY A 204 15.25 5.66 4.97
CA GLY A 204 16.63 5.46 5.41
C GLY A 204 17.36 4.33 4.70
N ILE A 205 16.69 3.54 3.84
CA ILE A 205 17.34 2.44 3.12
C ILE A 205 18.36 3.01 2.14
N PRO A 206 19.67 2.68 2.29
CA PRO A 206 20.66 3.16 1.38
C PRO A 206 20.50 2.52 -0.01
N THR A 207 20.54 3.35 -1.06
CA THR A 207 20.41 2.92 -2.45
C THR A 207 21.32 3.75 -3.35
N SER A 208 22.60 3.87 -3.00
CA SER A 208 23.58 4.70 -3.73
C SER A 208 23.82 4.24 -5.17
N TRP A 209 23.41 3.01 -5.49
CA TRP A 209 23.40 2.44 -6.85
C TRP A 209 22.31 3.04 -7.75
N ASN A 210 21.21 3.58 -7.17
CA ASN A 210 20.05 4.04 -7.94
C ASN A 210 20.27 5.42 -8.55
N LYS A 211 20.83 5.45 -9.77
CA LYS A 211 21.18 6.67 -10.52
C LYS A 211 20.51 6.80 -11.88
N THR A 212 19.87 5.73 -12.36
CA THR A 212 19.23 5.70 -13.67
C THR A 212 17.74 5.40 -13.57
N GLU A 213 16.98 5.76 -14.61
CA GLU A 213 15.55 5.44 -14.68
C GLU A 213 15.29 3.94 -14.60
N LEU A 214 16.07 3.11 -15.31
CA LEU A 214 15.93 1.66 -15.28
C LEU A 214 16.13 1.09 -13.88
N GLN A 215 17.09 1.61 -13.12
CA GLN A 215 17.32 1.24 -11.74
C GLN A 215 16.15 1.65 -10.84
N THR A 216 15.59 2.84 -11.06
CA THR A 216 14.38 3.29 -10.37
C THR A 216 13.18 2.39 -10.70
N VAL A 217 12.99 2.01 -11.96
CA VAL A 217 11.97 1.03 -12.37
C VAL A 217 12.16 -0.29 -11.62
N ALA A 218 13.39 -0.84 -11.63
CA ALA A 218 13.69 -2.08 -10.92
C ALA A 218 13.34 -1.99 -9.43
N LEU A 219 13.68 -0.87 -8.75
CA LEU A 219 13.35 -0.64 -7.35
C LEU A 219 11.84 -0.76 -7.11
N TYR A 220 11.02 -0.04 -7.87
CA TYR A 220 9.56 -0.08 -7.70
C TYR A 220 8.95 -1.43 -8.09
N VAL A 221 9.49 -2.11 -9.10
CA VAL A 221 9.08 -3.47 -9.49
C VAL A 221 9.31 -4.44 -8.33
N PHE A 222 10.51 -4.48 -7.74
CA PHE A 222 10.82 -5.34 -6.60
C PHE A 222 10.01 -4.98 -5.36
N MET A 223 9.72 -3.70 -5.13
CA MET A 223 8.81 -3.26 -4.07
C MET A 223 7.39 -3.81 -4.29
N GLY A 224 6.86 -3.71 -5.51
CA GLY A 224 5.53 -4.22 -5.87
C GLY A 224 5.46 -5.75 -5.76
N VAL A 225 6.43 -6.45 -6.33
CA VAL A 225 6.56 -7.91 -6.22
C VAL A 225 6.62 -8.34 -4.76
N GLY A 226 7.40 -7.66 -3.93
CA GLY A 226 7.49 -7.92 -2.50
C GLY A 226 6.14 -7.78 -1.78
N LYS A 227 5.39 -6.71 -2.07
CA LYS A 227 4.03 -6.53 -1.51
C LYS A 227 3.11 -7.70 -1.86
N ALA A 228 3.06 -8.12 -3.14
CA ALA A 228 2.25 -9.25 -3.58
C ALA A 228 2.70 -10.57 -2.93
N MET A 229 4.01 -10.84 -2.94
CA MET A 229 4.60 -12.03 -2.33
C MET A 229 4.30 -12.12 -0.84
N GLY A 230 4.28 -11.00 -0.11
CA GLY A 230 3.92 -10.98 1.30
C GLY A 230 2.59 -11.65 1.59
N GLY A 231 1.55 -11.34 0.79
CA GLY A 231 0.25 -11.99 0.92
C GLY A 231 0.26 -13.47 0.52
N VAL A 232 0.96 -13.81 -0.55
CA VAL A 232 1.11 -15.22 -1.00
C VAL A 232 1.83 -16.05 0.05
N LEU A 233 2.92 -15.55 0.62
CA LEU A 233 3.66 -16.27 1.65
C LEU A 233 2.86 -16.41 2.94
N ILE A 234 2.07 -15.40 3.33
CA ILE A 234 1.15 -15.54 4.49
C ILE A 234 0.21 -16.73 4.27
N ASP A 235 -0.34 -16.86 3.06
CA ASP A 235 -1.29 -17.93 2.74
C ASP A 235 -0.59 -19.31 2.65
N CYS A 236 0.65 -19.39 2.17
CA CYS A 236 1.39 -20.65 1.98
C CYS A 236 2.13 -21.14 3.23
N ILE A 237 2.92 -20.26 3.85
CA ILE A 237 3.84 -20.63 4.97
C ILE A 237 3.42 -20.03 6.31
N GLY A 238 2.42 -19.15 6.31
CA GLY A 238 1.85 -18.52 7.51
C GLY A 238 2.52 -17.20 7.88
N ILE A 239 1.79 -16.40 8.66
CA ILE A 239 2.14 -15.02 8.98
C ILE A 239 3.48 -14.90 9.75
N ARG A 240 3.79 -15.82 10.66
CA ARG A 240 5.00 -15.73 11.49
C ARG A 240 6.28 -15.82 10.67
N LEU A 241 6.35 -16.81 9.77
CA LEU A 241 7.54 -17.02 8.95
C LEU A 241 7.66 -15.88 7.93
N THR A 242 6.54 -15.43 7.36
CA THR A 242 6.52 -14.24 6.48
C THR A 242 7.00 -12.98 7.22
N ALA A 243 6.58 -12.78 8.47
CA ALA A 243 7.04 -11.67 9.30
C ALA A 243 8.56 -11.73 9.55
N LEU A 244 9.12 -12.90 9.82
CA LEU A 244 10.56 -13.08 10.01
C LEU A 244 11.34 -12.79 8.71
N ILE A 245 10.87 -13.30 7.56
CA ILE A 245 11.49 -13.03 6.25
C ILE A 245 11.47 -11.53 5.96
N SER A 246 10.32 -10.86 6.19
CA SER A 246 10.15 -9.45 5.90
C SER A 246 10.91 -8.50 6.84
N THR A 247 11.43 -8.99 7.93
CA THR A 247 12.17 -8.22 8.94
C THR A 247 13.64 -8.69 9.02
N ILE A 248 13.95 -9.71 9.81
CA ILE A 248 15.33 -10.23 9.96
C ILE A 248 15.87 -10.72 8.62
N GLY A 249 15.05 -11.41 7.81
CA GLY A 249 15.48 -11.89 6.49
C GLY A 249 15.83 -10.77 5.52
N ALA A 250 15.16 -9.62 5.61
CA ALA A 250 15.47 -8.43 4.80
C ALA A 250 16.74 -7.70 5.25
N LEU A 251 17.03 -7.73 6.55
CA LEU A 251 18.05 -6.86 7.17
C LEU A 251 19.43 -6.96 6.52
N PRO A 252 20.06 -8.15 6.36
CA PRO A 252 21.40 -8.24 5.76
C PRO A 252 21.43 -7.67 4.34
N PHE A 253 20.39 -7.93 3.55
CA PHE A 253 20.31 -7.42 2.18
C PHE A 253 20.16 -5.88 2.14
N LEU A 254 19.46 -5.28 3.10
CA LEU A 254 19.34 -3.83 3.20
C LEU A 254 20.63 -3.17 3.68
N LEU A 255 21.38 -3.79 4.61
CA LEU A 255 22.61 -3.25 5.13
C LEU A 255 23.78 -3.33 4.14
N PHE A 256 23.89 -4.44 3.40
CA PHE A 256 24.96 -4.67 2.41
C PHE A 256 24.55 -4.29 0.98
N GLY A 257 23.32 -3.81 0.79
CA GLY A 257 22.77 -3.48 -0.54
C GLY A 257 23.11 -2.07 -1.05
N ASP A 258 23.74 -1.20 -0.26
CA ASP A 258 23.92 0.21 -0.65
C ASP A 258 24.61 0.38 -2.01
N THR A 259 25.67 -0.39 -2.25
CA THR A 259 26.42 -0.34 -3.51
C THR A 259 26.12 -1.50 -4.46
N VAL A 260 25.42 -2.54 -3.99
CA VAL A 260 25.13 -3.78 -4.74
C VAL A 260 23.63 -3.87 -5.05
N MET A 261 23.26 -3.42 -6.23
CA MET A 261 21.85 -3.35 -6.68
C MET A 261 21.08 -4.66 -6.43
N ALA A 262 21.66 -5.83 -6.77
CA ALA A 262 20.97 -7.12 -6.63
C ALA A 262 20.59 -7.43 -5.17
N LEU A 263 21.51 -7.20 -4.22
CA LEU A 263 21.24 -7.37 -2.79
C LEU A 263 20.15 -6.39 -2.32
N SER A 264 20.30 -5.11 -2.67
CA SER A 264 19.32 -4.09 -2.31
C SER A 264 17.91 -4.44 -2.80
N LEU A 265 17.77 -4.88 -4.05
CA LEU A 265 16.47 -5.26 -4.63
C LEU A 265 15.84 -6.45 -3.88
N ILE A 266 16.62 -7.48 -3.54
CA ILE A 266 16.15 -8.61 -2.71
C ILE A 266 15.70 -8.09 -1.33
N GLY A 267 16.51 -7.26 -0.69
CA GLY A 267 16.19 -6.65 0.61
C GLY A 267 14.89 -5.83 0.58
N ILE A 268 14.72 -5.01 -0.46
CA ILE A 268 13.52 -4.19 -0.67
C ILE A 268 12.28 -5.06 -0.91
N ALA A 269 12.40 -6.14 -1.69
CA ALA A 269 11.29 -7.07 -1.88
C ALA A 269 10.87 -7.71 -0.55
N PHE A 270 11.82 -8.24 0.24
CA PHE A 270 11.50 -8.81 1.54
C PHE A 270 10.93 -7.76 2.50
N PHE A 271 11.56 -6.60 2.58
CA PHE A 271 11.07 -5.48 3.37
C PHE A 271 9.61 -5.12 3.05
N SER A 272 9.25 -5.10 1.77
CA SER A 272 7.91 -4.71 1.32
C SER A 272 6.80 -5.70 1.70
N MET A 273 7.14 -6.96 2.01
CA MET A 273 6.18 -7.98 2.47
C MET A 273 5.51 -7.61 3.81
N THR A 274 6.14 -6.78 4.64
CA THR A 274 5.62 -6.36 5.94
C THR A 274 4.27 -5.64 5.81
N MET A 275 3.99 -5.00 4.68
CA MET A 275 2.70 -4.34 4.43
C MET A 275 1.54 -5.34 4.51
N ALA A 276 1.68 -6.51 3.87
CA ALA A 276 0.69 -7.58 3.93
C ALA A 276 0.57 -8.18 5.34
N VAL A 277 1.69 -8.31 6.06
CA VAL A 277 1.70 -8.82 7.46
C VAL A 277 0.90 -7.91 8.38
N SER A 278 1.13 -6.60 8.31
CA SER A 278 0.44 -5.63 9.16
C SER A 278 -1.05 -5.55 8.85
N LEU A 279 -1.43 -5.54 7.57
CA LEU A 279 -2.84 -5.57 7.16
C LEU A 279 -3.53 -6.86 7.63
N ALA A 280 -2.86 -8.03 7.54
CA ALA A 280 -3.39 -9.30 8.00
C ALA A 280 -3.70 -9.30 9.51
N LEU A 281 -2.85 -8.67 10.31
CA LEU A 281 -3.07 -8.51 11.75
C LEU A 281 -4.26 -7.62 12.07
N LEU A 282 -4.37 -6.47 11.37
CA LEU A 282 -5.47 -5.53 11.56
C LEU A 282 -6.81 -6.16 11.16
N VAL A 283 -6.90 -6.76 9.98
CA VAL A 283 -8.14 -7.36 9.52
C VAL A 283 -8.56 -8.57 10.36
N SER A 284 -7.60 -9.32 10.93
CA SER A 284 -7.89 -10.42 11.87
C SER A 284 -8.58 -9.96 13.16
N ARG A 285 -8.39 -8.72 13.55
CA ARG A 285 -9.01 -8.14 14.75
C ARG A 285 -10.20 -7.25 14.45
N MET A 286 -10.35 -6.85 13.20
CA MET A 286 -11.40 -5.94 12.74
C MET A 286 -12.17 -6.55 11.55
N GLN A 287 -12.57 -7.82 11.68
CA GLN A 287 -13.13 -8.62 10.59
C GLN A 287 -14.43 -8.03 9.98
N SER A 288 -15.24 -7.38 10.82
CA SER A 288 -16.44 -6.68 10.36
C SER A 288 -16.16 -5.26 9.80
N LEU A 289 -14.93 -4.78 9.94
CA LEU A 289 -14.52 -3.42 9.61
C LEU A 289 -13.28 -3.40 8.69
N PRO A 290 -13.33 -4.06 7.51
CA PRO A 290 -12.17 -4.16 6.60
C PRO A 290 -11.72 -2.80 6.06
N GLY A 291 -12.64 -1.86 5.86
CA GLY A 291 -12.33 -0.49 5.45
C GLY A 291 -11.55 0.26 6.52
N VAL A 292 -11.97 0.15 7.79
CA VAL A 292 -11.23 0.75 8.92
C VAL A 292 -9.86 0.07 9.06
N ALA A 293 -9.77 -1.25 8.97
CA ALA A 293 -8.49 -1.97 9.07
C ALA A 293 -7.48 -1.49 8.03
N PHE A 294 -7.93 -1.29 6.79
CA PHE A 294 -7.09 -0.74 5.74
C PHE A 294 -6.74 0.73 5.99
N GLY A 295 -7.71 1.56 6.38
CA GLY A 295 -7.49 2.96 6.71
C GLY A 295 -6.50 3.17 7.87
N LEU A 296 -6.49 2.29 8.89
CA LEU A 296 -5.47 2.32 9.93
C LEU A 296 -4.08 1.99 9.40
N THR A 297 -3.98 1.10 8.39
CA THR A 297 -2.70 0.83 7.71
C THR A 297 -2.18 2.09 7.03
N THR A 298 -3.03 2.83 6.32
CA THR A 298 -2.62 4.05 5.62
C THR A 298 -2.36 5.23 6.55
N ILE A 299 -3.09 5.35 7.66
CA ILE A 299 -2.75 6.29 8.74
C ILE A 299 -1.36 5.97 9.30
N GLY A 300 -1.05 4.68 9.54
CA GLY A 300 0.27 4.26 9.97
C GLY A 300 1.37 4.63 8.96
N LEU A 301 1.11 4.48 7.66
CA LEU A 301 2.02 4.94 6.61
C LEU A 301 2.28 6.44 6.72
N PHE A 302 1.22 7.26 6.78
CA PHE A 302 1.35 8.71 6.91
C PHE A 302 2.14 9.10 8.16
N LEU A 303 1.82 8.53 9.32
CA LEU A 303 2.55 8.81 10.57
C LEU A 303 4.04 8.45 10.49
N GLY A 304 4.38 7.40 9.76
CA GLY A 304 5.77 7.00 9.54
C GLY A 304 6.50 7.86 8.53
N THR A 305 5.82 8.38 7.50
CA THR A 305 6.44 9.28 6.51
C THR A 305 6.55 10.71 7.02
N LEU A 306 5.66 11.15 7.90
CA LEU A 306 5.59 12.53 8.38
C LEU A 306 6.92 13.09 8.91
N PRO A 307 7.71 12.38 9.75
CA PRO A 307 8.98 12.88 10.23
C PRO A 307 9.99 13.18 9.11
N VAL A 308 9.94 12.47 7.99
CA VAL A 308 10.89 12.60 6.88
C VAL A 308 10.74 13.96 6.16
N PHE A 309 9.58 14.59 6.25
CA PHE A 309 9.38 15.94 5.71
C PHE A 309 10.15 17.00 6.49
N PHE A 310 10.50 16.74 7.75
CA PHE A 310 11.17 17.69 8.64
C PHE A 310 12.61 17.29 8.93
N PHE A 311 12.92 15.97 8.96
CA PHE A 311 14.21 15.45 9.38
C PHE A 311 14.71 14.42 8.35
N ARG A 312 15.86 14.68 7.76
CA ARG A 312 16.55 13.73 6.87
C ARG A 312 17.91 13.38 7.42
N VAL A 313 18.18 12.10 7.58
CA VAL A 313 19.50 11.58 7.95
C VAL A 313 20.25 11.24 6.68
N HIS A 314 21.39 11.93 6.47
CA HIS A 314 22.22 11.74 5.27
C HIS A 314 23.34 10.70 5.45
N SER A 315 23.66 10.33 6.68
CA SER A 315 24.73 9.37 6.98
C SER A 315 24.27 7.94 6.77
N VAL A 316 24.91 7.23 5.85
CA VAL A 316 24.66 5.80 5.58
C VAL A 316 24.82 4.97 6.85
N LEU A 317 25.88 5.21 7.63
CA LEU A 317 26.14 4.48 8.88
C LEU A 317 25.00 4.67 9.89
N VAL A 318 24.56 5.92 10.10
CA VAL A 318 23.45 6.23 11.02
C VAL A 318 22.16 5.57 10.55
N ASN A 319 21.88 5.59 9.24
CA ASN A 319 20.73 4.91 8.65
C ASN A 319 20.79 3.38 8.86
N CYS A 320 21.95 2.75 8.65
CA CYS A 320 22.14 1.32 8.89
C CYS A 320 21.90 0.94 10.36
N VAL A 321 22.42 1.72 11.30
CA VAL A 321 22.19 1.51 12.74
C VAL A 321 20.72 1.69 13.09
N MET A 322 20.08 2.75 12.60
CA MET A 322 18.67 3.02 12.80
C MET A 322 17.80 1.87 12.26
N ILE A 323 18.05 1.44 11.02
CA ILE A 323 17.32 0.33 10.38
C ILE A 323 17.48 -0.95 11.20
N SER A 324 18.67 -1.24 11.71
CA SER A 324 18.94 -2.42 12.55
C SER A 324 18.13 -2.39 13.84
N ILE A 325 18.17 -1.29 14.58
CA ILE A 325 17.44 -1.13 15.86
C ILE A 325 15.92 -1.23 15.62
N LEU A 326 15.40 -0.52 14.63
CA LEU A 326 13.98 -0.51 14.32
C LEU A 326 13.48 -1.86 13.76
N THR A 327 14.34 -2.61 13.06
CA THR A 327 14.04 -3.99 12.64
C THR A 327 13.90 -4.90 13.85
N VAL A 328 14.79 -4.82 14.82
CA VAL A 328 14.69 -5.61 16.08
C VAL A 328 13.40 -5.27 16.80
N LEU A 329 13.05 -3.99 16.93
CA LEU A 329 11.77 -3.56 17.50
C LEU A 329 10.57 -4.20 16.76
N CYS A 330 10.53 -4.16 15.43
CA CYS A 330 9.48 -4.79 14.65
C CYS A 330 9.40 -6.30 14.87
N VAL A 331 10.55 -6.99 14.95
CA VAL A 331 10.61 -8.43 15.23
C VAL A 331 10.01 -8.76 16.59
N VAL A 332 10.37 -8.02 17.63
CA VAL A 332 9.82 -8.23 18.98
C VAL A 332 8.31 -8.04 18.96
N ILE A 333 7.82 -6.94 18.39
CA ILE A 333 6.38 -6.66 18.28
C ILE A 333 5.67 -7.79 17.53
N LEU A 334 6.14 -8.13 16.32
CA LEU A 334 5.50 -9.14 15.47
C LEU A 334 5.54 -10.53 16.09
N SER A 335 6.62 -10.89 16.83
CA SER A 335 6.72 -12.17 17.54
C SER A 335 5.63 -12.34 18.61
N ILE A 336 5.20 -11.23 19.22
CA ILE A 336 4.14 -11.20 20.24
C ILE A 336 2.76 -11.28 19.59
N ILE A 337 2.48 -10.46 18.57
CA ILE A 337 1.12 -10.27 18.06
C ILE A 337 0.74 -11.25 16.94
N CYS A 338 1.68 -11.91 16.27
CA CYS A 338 1.37 -12.91 15.24
C CYS A 338 0.90 -14.24 15.83
N ALA A 339 -0.13 -14.86 15.25
CA ALA A 339 -0.60 -16.18 15.63
C ALA A 339 0.49 -17.24 15.43
N LYS A 340 0.61 -18.18 16.35
CA LYS A 340 1.37 -19.42 16.12
C LYS A 340 0.60 -20.25 15.10
N ARG A 341 1.31 -20.89 14.15
CA ARG A 341 0.70 -21.81 13.19
C ARG A 341 0.03 -22.93 14.00
N VAL A 342 -1.30 -22.94 14.03
CA VAL A 342 -2.03 -24.12 14.48
C VAL A 342 -1.80 -25.17 13.40
N LYS A 343 -1.14 -26.29 13.71
CA LYS A 343 -1.12 -27.46 12.82
C LYS A 343 -2.59 -27.78 12.55
N ARG A 344 -3.04 -27.67 11.29
CA ARG A 344 -4.28 -28.32 10.89
C ARG A 344 -4.10 -29.79 11.19
N THR A 345 -4.73 -30.27 12.21
CA THR A 345 -5.01 -31.69 12.34
C THR A 345 -6.00 -31.98 11.23
N ASP A 346 -5.52 -32.62 10.17
CA ASP A 346 -6.38 -33.24 9.15
C ASP A 346 -7.24 -34.30 9.86
N LYS A 347 -8.33 -33.88 10.42
CA LYS A 347 -9.44 -34.72 10.91
C LYS A 347 -10.71 -33.98 10.57
N GLU A 348 -11.30 -34.43 9.51
CA GLU A 348 -12.68 -34.52 9.03
C GLU A 348 -12.83 -34.03 7.60
#